data_6ca7fd5a53802b6638bf79ebc76481e8
#
_entry.id   6ca7fd5a53802b6638bf79ebc76481e8
#
_cell.length_a   1.000
_cell.length_b   1.000
_cell.length_c   1.000
_cell.angle_alpha   90.00
_cell.angle_beta   90.00
_cell.angle_gamma   90.00
#
_symmetry.space_group_name_H-M   'P 1'
#
loop_
_entity.id
_entity.type
_entity.pdbx_description
1 polymer ?
#
loop_
_entity_poly.entity_id
_entity_poly.type
_entity_poly.pdbx_seq_one_letter_code
_entity_poly.pdbx_strand_id
1 'polypeptide(L)'
;MKKFLSFFIASLMMTAVIAQSEKYTKAMEALVPAVDTTRSMESLTDLANSFERIANAEKTQWLPYYYAALCNINMANTYFLMNQPDKIDPIMDKAEPMLNKAEELEKNNPEIFCLKKMFNSGKMMADPMNRFMTYGPAATEALEMAKGLNPENPRVYLLEGIDKFYTPEQWGGSKTEGKKLFEEAIKKFETFKPASSIHPSWGLGQAKYFMTQE
;
A
#
# COMPACT_ATOMS: atom_id res chain seq x y z
N MET A 1 -1.95 44.60 -27.46
CA MET A 1 -2.44 44.41 -26.09
C MET A 1 -2.97 42.99 -25.79
N LYS A 2 -3.79 42.33 -26.66
CA LYS A 2 -4.30 40.98 -26.43
C LYS A 2 -3.24 39.89 -26.29
N LYS A 3 -2.10 39.98 -27.03
CA LYS A 3 -1.01 38.95 -26.95
C LYS A 3 -0.19 39.06 -25.65
N PHE A 4 -0.04 40.23 -25.05
CA PHE A 4 0.64 40.44 -23.77
C PHE A 4 -0.17 39.90 -22.59
N LEU A 5 -1.52 40.03 -22.65
CA LEU A 5 -2.40 39.53 -21.63
C LEU A 5 -2.43 37.99 -21.58
N SER A 6 -2.40 37.32 -22.76
CA SER A 6 -2.34 35.86 -22.85
C SER A 6 -1.03 35.28 -22.28
N PHE A 7 0.10 35.95 -22.46
CA PHE A 7 1.38 35.51 -21.93
C PHE A 7 1.46 35.65 -20.39
N PHE A 8 0.86 36.72 -19.86
CA PHE A 8 0.82 36.95 -18.41
C PHE A 8 -0.09 35.94 -17.69
N ILE A 9 -1.22 35.57 -18.29
CA ILE A 9 -2.14 34.55 -17.75
C ILE A 9 -1.49 33.16 -17.78
N ALA A 10 -0.77 32.80 -18.86
CA ALA A 10 -0.07 31.52 -18.95
C ALA A 10 1.08 31.43 -17.92
N SER A 11 1.82 32.51 -17.68
CA SER A 11 2.87 32.54 -16.65
C SER A 11 2.30 32.42 -15.24
N LEU A 12 1.15 33.03 -14.96
CA LEU A 12 0.49 32.96 -13.65
C LEU A 12 -0.06 31.54 -13.36
N MET A 13 -0.58 30.86 -14.38
CA MET A 13 -1.03 29.46 -14.25
C MET A 13 0.14 28.50 -14.00
N MET A 14 1.30 28.73 -14.64
CA MET A 14 2.49 27.89 -14.48
C MET A 14 3.06 27.99 -13.06
N THR A 15 3.10 29.18 -12.47
CA THR A 15 3.56 29.36 -11.08
C THR A 15 2.61 28.77 -10.06
N ALA A 16 1.31 28.80 -10.29
CA ALA A 16 0.32 28.19 -9.41
C ALA A 16 0.43 26.65 -9.40
N VAL A 17 0.66 26.02 -10.56
CA VAL A 17 0.84 24.56 -10.67
C VAL A 17 2.13 24.11 -9.95
N ILE A 18 3.24 24.86 -10.10
CA ILE A 18 4.50 24.55 -9.42
C ILE A 18 4.34 24.68 -7.90
N ALA A 19 3.71 25.74 -7.42
CA ALA A 19 3.49 25.94 -5.98
C ALA A 19 2.58 24.90 -5.36
N GLN A 20 1.56 24.43 -6.08
CA GLN A 20 0.69 23.35 -5.65
C GLN A 20 1.43 22.00 -5.59
N SER A 21 2.26 21.71 -6.59
CA SER A 21 3.10 20.51 -6.62
C SER A 21 4.11 20.48 -5.45
N GLU A 22 4.75 21.59 -5.12
CA GLU A 22 5.66 21.67 -3.97
C GLU A 22 4.93 21.48 -2.63
N LYS A 23 3.77 22.11 -2.45
CA LYS A 23 2.95 21.97 -1.25
C LYS A 23 2.50 20.51 -1.05
N TYR A 24 2.06 19.87 -2.12
CA TYR A 24 1.69 18.46 -2.14
C TYR A 24 2.87 17.58 -1.72
N THR A 25 4.01 17.72 -2.38
CA THR A 25 5.20 16.93 -2.10
C THR A 25 5.63 17.06 -0.65
N LYS A 26 5.72 18.29 -0.11
CA LYS A 26 6.08 18.54 1.30
C LYS A 26 5.08 17.91 2.27
N ALA A 27 3.78 17.99 1.97
CA ALA A 27 2.76 17.36 2.82
C ALA A 27 2.89 15.84 2.84
N MET A 28 3.17 15.21 1.70
CA MET A 28 3.41 13.77 1.61
C MET A 28 4.71 13.35 2.29
N GLU A 29 5.81 14.06 2.07
CA GLU A 29 7.12 13.80 2.70
C GLU A 29 7.07 13.84 4.23
N ALA A 30 6.19 14.65 4.80
CA ALA A 30 6.00 14.73 6.24
C ALA A 30 5.29 13.48 6.83
N LEU A 31 4.51 12.76 6.02
CA LEU A 31 3.66 11.65 6.47
C LEU A 31 4.19 10.26 6.06
N VAL A 32 4.72 10.14 4.84
CA VAL A 32 5.12 8.85 4.26
C VAL A 32 6.09 8.05 5.13
N PRO A 33 7.14 8.64 5.76
CA PRO A 33 8.06 7.89 6.60
C PRO A 33 7.41 7.24 7.82
N ALA A 34 6.32 7.83 8.33
CA ALA A 34 5.62 7.31 9.50
C ALA A 34 4.80 6.05 9.21
N VAL A 35 4.42 5.80 7.95
CA VAL A 35 3.56 4.66 7.56
C VAL A 35 4.23 3.32 7.85
N ASP A 36 5.54 3.19 7.62
CA ASP A 36 6.29 1.94 7.83
C ASP A 36 6.66 1.72 9.31
N THR A 37 6.69 2.77 10.10
CA THR A 37 7.20 2.73 11.47
C THR A 37 6.10 2.72 12.54
N THR A 38 4.92 3.27 12.24
CA THR A 38 3.83 3.31 13.22
C THR A 38 3.10 1.98 13.33
N ARG A 39 2.69 1.64 14.56
CA ARG A 39 1.92 0.41 14.88
C ARG A 39 0.70 0.71 15.75
N SER A 40 0.56 1.94 16.25
CA SER A 40 -0.60 2.30 17.08
C SER A 40 -1.83 2.57 16.21
N MET A 41 -2.99 2.12 16.67
CA MET A 41 -4.27 2.35 15.99
C MET A 41 -4.59 3.84 15.83
N GLU A 42 -4.27 4.65 16.86
CA GLU A 42 -4.46 6.10 16.84
C GLU A 42 -3.61 6.74 15.73
N SER A 43 -2.32 6.45 15.70
CA SER A 43 -1.41 7.01 14.69
C SER A 43 -1.76 6.55 13.27
N LEU A 44 -2.18 5.29 13.08
CA LEU A 44 -2.65 4.81 11.78
C LEU A 44 -3.93 5.53 11.33
N THR A 45 -4.85 5.80 12.27
CA THR A 45 -6.07 6.56 12.00
C THR A 45 -5.75 8.00 11.59
N ASP A 46 -4.84 8.67 12.30
CA ASP A 46 -4.42 10.04 12.01
C ASP A 46 -3.72 10.13 10.64
N LEU A 47 -2.88 9.15 10.31
CA LEU A 47 -2.24 9.05 9.00
C LEU A 47 -3.27 8.85 7.90
N ALA A 48 -4.21 7.89 8.04
CA ALA A 48 -5.28 7.66 7.07
C ALA A 48 -6.07 8.93 6.80
N ASN A 49 -6.55 9.60 7.86
CA ASN A 49 -7.30 10.85 7.76
C ASN A 49 -6.47 11.97 7.10
N SER A 50 -5.17 12.01 7.35
CA SER A 50 -4.27 13.01 6.76
C SER A 50 -4.07 12.78 5.27
N PHE A 51 -3.85 11.51 4.86
CA PHE A 51 -3.76 11.15 3.44
C PHE A 51 -5.09 11.38 2.72
N GLU A 52 -6.24 11.07 3.35
CA GLU A 52 -7.56 11.37 2.78
C GLU A 52 -7.76 12.89 2.54
N ARG A 53 -7.31 13.74 3.47
CA ARG A 53 -7.37 15.20 3.26
C ARG A 53 -6.52 15.64 2.08
N ILE A 54 -5.32 15.06 1.91
CA ILE A 54 -4.46 15.35 0.75
C ILE A 54 -5.13 14.82 -0.52
N ALA A 55 -5.67 13.60 -0.52
CA ALA A 55 -6.39 13.00 -1.63
C ALA A 55 -7.56 13.87 -2.12
N ASN A 56 -8.34 14.40 -1.17
CA ASN A 56 -9.46 15.29 -1.47
C ASN A 56 -9.03 16.64 -2.06
N ALA A 57 -7.84 17.12 -1.71
CA ALA A 57 -7.26 18.35 -2.27
C ALA A 57 -6.60 18.11 -3.64
N GLU A 58 -5.89 17.00 -3.78
CA GLU A 58 -5.05 16.65 -4.94
C GLU A 58 -5.69 15.50 -5.77
N LYS A 59 -6.91 15.66 -6.18
CA LYS A 59 -7.81 14.63 -6.75
C LYS A 59 -7.24 13.79 -7.90
N THR A 60 -6.16 14.24 -8.51
CA THR A 60 -5.50 13.59 -9.66
C THR A 60 -4.23 12.81 -9.28
N GLN A 61 -3.83 12.84 -8.01
CA GLN A 61 -2.63 12.16 -7.51
C GLN A 61 -3.02 10.84 -6.86
N TRP A 62 -2.46 9.71 -7.33
CA TRP A 62 -2.80 8.38 -6.82
C TRP A 62 -2.21 8.06 -5.43
N LEU A 63 -1.04 8.60 -5.11
CA LEU A 63 -0.30 8.29 -3.88
C LEU A 63 -1.07 8.59 -2.58
N PRO A 64 -1.79 9.70 -2.42
CA PRO A 64 -2.56 9.93 -1.19
C PRO A 64 -3.65 8.87 -0.99
N TYR A 65 -4.33 8.47 -2.04
CA TYR A 65 -5.33 7.39 -2.00
C TYR A 65 -4.70 6.05 -1.64
N TYR A 66 -3.55 5.73 -2.25
CA TYR A 66 -2.77 4.55 -1.94
C TYR A 66 -2.39 4.47 -0.45
N TYR A 67 -1.85 5.55 0.12
CA TYR A 67 -1.44 5.56 1.53
C TYR A 67 -2.63 5.58 2.49
N ALA A 68 -3.73 6.22 2.16
CA ALA A 68 -4.96 6.14 2.95
C ALA A 68 -5.47 4.69 3.01
N ALA A 69 -5.48 3.99 1.86
CA ALA A 69 -5.83 2.57 1.81
C ALA A 69 -4.84 1.70 2.61
N LEU A 70 -3.53 1.93 2.46
CA LEU A 70 -2.50 1.17 3.18
C LEU A 70 -2.63 1.31 4.70
N CYS A 71 -2.88 2.52 5.20
CA CYS A 71 -3.09 2.74 6.63
C CYS A 71 -4.33 1.99 7.15
N ASN A 72 -5.44 2.02 6.41
CA ASN A 72 -6.65 1.27 6.77
C ASN A 72 -6.40 -0.25 6.73
N ILE A 73 -5.70 -0.78 5.73
CA ILE A 73 -5.33 -2.20 5.65
C ILE A 73 -4.42 -2.59 6.83
N ASN A 74 -3.46 -1.76 7.21
CA ASN A 74 -2.61 -2.00 8.37
C ASN A 74 -3.41 -2.01 9.69
N MET A 75 -4.43 -1.16 9.83
CA MET A 75 -5.36 -1.23 10.97
C MET A 75 -6.14 -2.53 10.99
N ALA A 76 -6.64 -2.98 9.84
CA ALA A 76 -7.35 -4.26 9.72
C ALA A 76 -6.44 -5.45 10.12
N ASN A 77 -5.18 -5.46 9.67
CA ASN A 77 -4.19 -6.45 10.09
C ASN A 77 -3.94 -6.40 11.60
N THR A 78 -3.91 -5.21 12.20
CA THR A 78 -3.78 -5.07 13.66
C THR A 78 -4.99 -5.66 14.39
N TYR A 79 -6.21 -5.43 13.91
CA TYR A 79 -7.40 -6.07 14.48
C TYR A 79 -7.38 -7.58 14.35
N PHE A 80 -6.89 -8.11 13.24
CA PHE A 80 -6.71 -9.55 13.08
C PHE A 80 -5.76 -10.11 14.14
N LEU A 81 -4.61 -9.48 14.36
CA LEU A 81 -3.63 -9.88 15.38
C LEU A 81 -4.19 -9.76 16.81
N MET A 82 -5.12 -8.84 17.05
CA MET A 82 -5.82 -8.68 18.32
C MET A 82 -6.99 -9.66 18.49
N ASN A 83 -7.22 -10.56 17.52
CA ASN A 83 -8.37 -11.48 17.49
C ASN A 83 -9.72 -10.75 17.55
N GLN A 84 -9.86 -9.68 16.77
CA GLN A 84 -11.06 -8.84 16.66
C GLN A 84 -11.58 -8.81 15.22
N PRO A 85 -12.01 -9.96 14.63
CA PRO A 85 -12.36 -10.06 13.23
C PRO A 85 -13.58 -9.22 12.83
N ASP A 86 -14.50 -8.96 13.78
CA ASP A 86 -15.66 -8.10 13.60
C ASP A 86 -15.32 -6.63 13.27
N LYS A 87 -14.11 -6.19 13.59
CA LYS A 87 -13.63 -4.84 13.30
C LYS A 87 -12.89 -4.72 11.96
N ILE A 88 -12.59 -5.83 11.30
CA ILE A 88 -11.85 -5.83 10.04
C ILE A 88 -12.70 -5.22 8.93
N ASP A 89 -13.92 -5.71 8.71
CA ASP A 89 -14.77 -5.23 7.61
C ASP A 89 -15.04 -3.73 7.64
N PRO A 90 -15.41 -3.10 8.77
CA PRO A 90 -15.65 -1.66 8.80
C PRO A 90 -14.42 -0.82 8.40
N ILE A 91 -13.21 -1.34 8.63
CA ILE A 91 -11.97 -0.66 8.23
C ILE A 91 -11.63 -0.95 6.77
N MET A 92 -11.82 -2.19 6.32
CA MET A 92 -11.60 -2.57 4.92
C MET A 92 -12.57 -1.85 3.97
N ASP A 93 -13.80 -1.61 4.40
CA ASP A 93 -14.80 -0.83 3.65
C ASP A 93 -14.38 0.65 3.47
N LYS A 94 -13.55 1.19 4.37
CA LYS A 94 -12.91 2.50 4.18
C LYS A 94 -11.71 2.43 3.23
N ALA A 95 -10.96 1.33 3.25
CA ALA A 95 -9.81 1.15 2.36
C ALA A 95 -10.22 0.99 0.89
N GLU A 96 -11.32 0.30 0.63
CA GLU A 96 -11.75 -0.08 -0.71
C GLU A 96 -11.92 1.10 -1.68
N PRO A 97 -12.70 2.16 -1.37
CA PRO A 97 -12.85 3.30 -2.28
C PRO A 97 -11.54 4.03 -2.53
N MET A 98 -10.62 4.07 -1.55
CA MET A 98 -9.31 4.67 -1.70
C MET A 98 -8.44 3.84 -2.66
N LEU A 99 -8.41 2.53 -2.48
CA LEU A 99 -7.67 1.61 -3.35
C LEU A 99 -8.19 1.65 -4.78
N ASN A 100 -9.51 1.63 -4.97
CA ASN A 100 -10.14 1.73 -6.29
C ASN A 100 -9.80 3.06 -6.98
N LYS A 101 -9.78 4.17 -6.22
CA LYS A 101 -9.43 5.47 -6.79
C LYS A 101 -7.94 5.56 -7.15
N ALA A 102 -7.06 4.97 -6.35
CA ALA A 102 -5.64 4.88 -6.70
C ALA A 102 -5.44 4.10 -8.01
N GLU A 103 -6.13 2.97 -8.20
CA GLU A 103 -6.06 2.17 -9.44
C GLU A 103 -6.66 2.90 -10.65
N GLU A 104 -7.75 3.63 -10.47
CA GLU A 104 -8.34 4.46 -11.54
C GLU A 104 -7.32 5.50 -12.06
N LEU A 105 -6.57 6.12 -11.14
CA LEU A 105 -5.62 7.18 -11.46
C LEU A 105 -4.28 6.66 -11.99
N GLU A 106 -3.86 5.47 -11.56
CA GLU A 106 -2.57 4.88 -11.93
C GLU A 106 -2.73 3.39 -12.24
N LYS A 107 -3.12 3.10 -13.47
CA LYS A 107 -3.37 1.73 -13.94
C LYS A 107 -2.06 0.95 -14.11
N ASN A 108 -2.16 -0.37 -13.93
CA ASN A 108 -1.02 -1.29 -14.11
C ASN A 108 0.19 -0.96 -13.22
N ASN A 109 -0.07 -0.46 -12.02
CA ASN A 109 0.98 -0.14 -11.05
C ASN A 109 1.20 -1.34 -10.10
N PRO A 110 2.43 -1.91 -10.03
CA PRO A 110 2.71 -3.07 -9.19
C PRO A 110 2.50 -2.80 -7.69
N GLU A 111 2.68 -1.55 -7.22
CA GLU A 111 2.43 -1.17 -5.83
C GLU A 111 0.95 -1.27 -5.48
N ILE A 112 0.08 -0.85 -6.39
CA ILE A 112 -1.38 -0.94 -6.20
C ILE A 112 -1.81 -2.40 -6.18
N PHE A 113 -1.23 -3.26 -7.03
CA PHE A 113 -1.53 -4.70 -6.99
C PHE A 113 -1.02 -5.38 -5.72
N CYS A 114 0.14 -4.99 -5.18
CA CYS A 114 0.55 -5.41 -3.83
C CYS A 114 -0.49 -5.03 -2.78
N LEU A 115 -1.04 -3.82 -2.87
CA LEU A 115 -2.05 -3.36 -1.93
C LEU A 115 -3.40 -4.08 -2.13
N LYS A 116 -3.80 -4.39 -3.37
CA LYS A 116 -4.98 -5.22 -3.68
C LYS A 116 -4.84 -6.63 -3.11
N LYS A 117 -3.64 -7.22 -3.18
CA LYS A 117 -3.35 -8.49 -2.53
C LYS A 117 -3.58 -8.40 -1.02
N MET A 118 -3.04 -7.38 -0.37
CA MET A 118 -3.22 -7.18 1.08
C MET A 118 -4.69 -6.94 1.44
N PHE A 119 -5.42 -6.17 0.62
CA PHE A 119 -6.85 -5.93 0.79
C PHE A 119 -7.64 -7.24 0.72
N ASN A 120 -7.47 -8.04 -0.32
CA ASN A 120 -8.18 -9.31 -0.47
C ASN A 120 -7.84 -10.28 0.67
N SER A 121 -6.58 -10.34 1.09
CA SER A 121 -6.18 -11.14 2.26
C SER A 121 -6.87 -10.65 3.54
N GLY A 122 -6.99 -9.35 3.77
CA GLY A 122 -7.69 -8.79 4.92
C GLY A 122 -9.19 -9.12 4.91
N LYS A 123 -9.86 -8.98 3.76
CA LYS A 123 -11.28 -9.37 3.61
C LYS A 123 -11.49 -10.87 3.86
N MET A 124 -10.55 -11.70 3.42
CA MET A 124 -10.57 -13.14 3.71
C MET A 124 -10.42 -13.41 5.20
N MET A 125 -9.49 -12.74 5.88
CA MET A 125 -9.19 -12.96 7.30
C MET A 125 -10.34 -12.56 8.23
N ALA A 126 -11.26 -11.70 7.80
CA ALA A 126 -12.45 -11.35 8.58
C ALA A 126 -13.40 -12.56 8.78
N ASP A 127 -13.49 -13.45 7.80
CA ASP A 127 -14.29 -14.66 7.84
C ASP A 127 -13.72 -15.74 6.89
N PRO A 128 -12.62 -16.41 7.29
CA PRO A 128 -11.91 -17.31 6.39
C PRO A 128 -12.77 -18.45 5.84
N MET A 129 -13.66 -19.03 6.66
CA MET A 129 -14.49 -20.18 6.29
C MET A 129 -15.44 -19.88 5.14
N ASN A 130 -16.01 -18.68 5.12
CA ASN A 130 -17.00 -18.30 4.11
C ASN A 130 -16.37 -17.53 2.93
N ARG A 131 -15.16 -16.97 3.11
CA ARG A 131 -14.56 -16.01 2.15
C ARG A 131 -13.35 -16.53 1.41
N PHE A 132 -12.77 -17.66 1.83
CA PHE A 132 -11.57 -18.23 1.19
C PHE A 132 -11.75 -18.40 -0.32
N MET A 133 -12.87 -18.97 -0.76
CA MET A 133 -13.13 -19.23 -2.19
C MET A 133 -13.27 -17.98 -3.05
N THR A 134 -13.60 -16.84 -2.45
CA THR A 134 -13.76 -15.56 -3.15
C THR A 134 -12.48 -14.73 -3.11
N TYR A 135 -11.97 -14.47 -1.92
CA TYR A 135 -10.85 -13.55 -1.73
C TYR A 135 -9.47 -14.20 -1.84
N GLY A 136 -9.35 -15.50 -1.61
CA GLY A 136 -8.10 -16.23 -1.78
C GLY A 136 -7.56 -16.16 -3.21
N PRO A 137 -8.33 -16.61 -4.22
CA PRO A 137 -7.94 -16.47 -5.62
C PRO A 137 -7.68 -15.03 -6.04
N ALA A 138 -8.51 -14.07 -5.59
CA ALA A 138 -8.33 -12.65 -5.90
C ALA A 138 -7.02 -12.07 -5.29
N ALA A 139 -6.62 -12.53 -4.10
CA ALA A 139 -5.35 -12.15 -3.49
C ALA A 139 -4.17 -12.71 -4.29
N THR A 140 -4.25 -13.97 -4.72
CA THR A 140 -3.21 -14.63 -5.53
C THR A 140 -3.07 -13.93 -6.90
N GLU A 141 -4.16 -13.69 -7.59
CA GLU A 141 -4.15 -12.98 -8.89
C GLU A 141 -3.53 -11.59 -8.77
N ALA A 142 -3.88 -10.84 -7.73
CA ALA A 142 -3.28 -9.53 -7.51
C ALA A 142 -1.76 -9.61 -7.28
N LEU A 143 -1.28 -10.61 -6.55
CA LEU A 143 0.15 -10.82 -6.34
C LEU A 143 0.89 -11.21 -7.63
N GLU A 144 0.29 -12.08 -8.44
CA GLU A 144 0.82 -12.47 -9.75
C GLU A 144 0.88 -11.28 -10.71
N MET A 145 -0.14 -10.44 -10.72
CA MET A 145 -0.14 -9.19 -11.50
C MET A 145 0.97 -8.25 -11.04
N ALA A 146 1.16 -8.05 -9.74
CA ALA A 146 2.26 -7.24 -9.22
C ALA A 146 3.62 -7.78 -9.65
N LYS A 147 3.82 -9.11 -9.56
CA LYS A 147 5.06 -9.81 -9.96
C LYS A 147 5.32 -9.71 -11.46
N GLY A 148 4.28 -9.87 -12.28
CA GLY A 148 4.37 -9.74 -13.73
C GLY A 148 4.72 -8.32 -14.18
N LEU A 149 4.19 -7.29 -13.51
CA LEU A 149 4.47 -5.89 -13.81
C LEU A 149 5.87 -5.45 -13.37
N ASN A 150 6.34 -5.92 -12.22
CA ASN A 150 7.68 -5.63 -11.73
C ASN A 150 8.23 -6.79 -10.87
N PRO A 151 8.95 -7.76 -11.47
CA PRO A 151 9.55 -8.87 -10.73
C PRO A 151 10.68 -8.45 -9.78
N GLU A 152 11.18 -7.20 -9.87
CA GLU A 152 12.18 -6.66 -8.97
C GLU A 152 11.56 -5.91 -7.76
N ASN A 153 10.23 -5.82 -7.68
CA ASN A 153 9.57 -5.20 -6.53
C ASN A 153 9.73 -6.08 -5.28
N PRO A 154 10.44 -5.62 -4.23
CA PRO A 154 10.69 -6.41 -3.03
C PRO A 154 9.42 -6.80 -2.26
N ARG A 155 8.33 -6.01 -2.39
CA ARG A 155 7.07 -6.26 -1.70
C ARG A 155 6.35 -7.49 -2.23
N VAL A 156 6.57 -7.86 -3.48
CA VAL A 156 6.05 -9.11 -4.05
C VAL A 156 6.57 -10.29 -3.25
N TYR A 157 7.88 -10.35 -3.02
CA TYR A 157 8.53 -11.44 -2.28
C TYR A 157 8.17 -11.42 -0.78
N LEU A 158 8.04 -10.23 -0.20
CA LEU A 158 7.55 -10.08 1.17
C LEU A 158 6.14 -10.66 1.31
N LEU A 159 5.21 -10.32 0.43
CA LEU A 159 3.83 -10.75 0.50
C LEU A 159 3.66 -12.24 0.18
N GLU A 160 4.41 -12.76 -0.79
CA GLU A 160 4.49 -14.19 -1.10
C GLU A 160 5.07 -14.97 0.10
N GLY A 161 6.10 -14.42 0.73
CA GLY A 161 6.70 -14.98 1.93
C GLY A 161 5.75 -15.06 3.10
N ILE A 162 4.93 -14.04 3.32
CA ILE A 162 3.87 -14.03 4.36
C ILE A 162 2.85 -15.14 4.08
N ASP A 163 2.41 -15.31 2.85
CA ASP A 163 1.48 -16.37 2.50
C ASP A 163 2.09 -17.75 2.77
N LYS A 164 3.33 -18.00 2.34
CA LYS A 164 4.01 -19.27 2.58
C LYS A 164 4.23 -19.54 4.06
N PHE A 165 4.55 -18.53 4.83
CA PHE A 165 4.88 -18.66 6.24
C PHE A 165 3.66 -18.97 7.12
N TYR A 166 2.49 -18.36 6.83
CA TYR A 166 1.30 -18.49 7.64
C TYR A 166 0.28 -19.53 7.12
N THR A 167 0.39 -19.95 5.87
CA THR A 167 -0.46 -21.04 5.36
C THR A 167 -0.04 -22.37 6.02
N PRO A 168 -0.98 -23.17 6.52
CA PRO A 168 -0.66 -24.51 7.01
C PRO A 168 -0.01 -25.39 5.94
N GLU A 169 0.93 -26.26 6.34
CA GLU A 169 1.69 -27.12 5.41
C GLU A 169 0.79 -28.00 4.54
N GLN A 170 -0.28 -28.53 5.12
CA GLN A 170 -1.29 -29.36 4.41
C GLN A 170 -2.00 -28.61 3.28
N TRP A 171 -1.93 -27.29 3.25
CA TRP A 171 -2.48 -26.42 2.20
C TRP A 171 -1.38 -25.71 1.38
N GLY A 172 -0.15 -26.25 1.41
CA GLY A 172 0.96 -25.76 0.59
C GLY A 172 1.77 -24.63 1.20
N GLY A 173 1.61 -24.35 2.49
CA GLY A 173 2.48 -23.47 3.25
C GLY A 173 3.83 -24.10 3.57
N SER A 174 4.82 -23.26 3.90
CA SER A 174 6.15 -23.70 4.34
C SER A 174 6.87 -22.52 4.99
N LYS A 175 7.14 -22.61 6.28
CA LYS A 175 7.94 -21.61 6.99
C LYS A 175 9.33 -21.45 6.39
N THR A 176 9.96 -22.58 5.96
CA THR A 176 11.27 -22.56 5.34
C THR A 176 11.28 -21.81 4.00
N GLU A 177 10.27 -22.03 3.16
CA GLU A 177 10.14 -21.28 1.89
C GLU A 177 9.77 -19.82 2.15
N GLY A 178 8.88 -19.54 3.12
CA GLY A 178 8.56 -18.19 3.55
C GLY A 178 9.81 -17.42 3.96
N LYS A 179 10.69 -18.01 4.77
CA LYS A 179 11.97 -17.39 5.17
C LYS A 179 12.90 -17.11 3.97
N LYS A 180 12.99 -18.02 2.99
CA LYS A 180 13.75 -17.77 1.76
C LYS A 180 13.22 -16.59 0.97
N LEU A 181 11.90 -16.45 0.91
CA LEU A 181 11.24 -15.31 0.24
C LEU A 181 11.48 -13.99 0.99
N PHE A 182 11.52 -14.01 2.32
CA PHE A 182 11.90 -12.82 3.11
C PHE A 182 13.37 -12.44 2.89
N GLU A 183 14.29 -13.42 2.79
CA GLU A 183 15.70 -13.16 2.42
C GLU A 183 15.80 -12.51 1.04
N GLU A 184 15.03 -13.01 0.07
CA GLU A 184 15.00 -12.44 -1.29
C GLU A 184 14.41 -11.02 -1.28
N ALA A 185 13.32 -10.80 -0.53
CA ALA A 185 12.76 -9.47 -0.35
C ALA A 185 13.81 -8.50 0.23
N ILE A 186 14.53 -8.89 1.28
CA ILE A 186 15.58 -8.07 1.90
C ILE A 186 16.66 -7.70 0.89
N LYS A 187 17.18 -8.67 0.11
CA LYS A 187 18.19 -8.41 -0.94
C LYS A 187 17.68 -7.42 -1.99
N LYS A 188 16.41 -7.58 -2.42
CA LYS A 188 15.80 -6.64 -3.37
C LYS A 188 15.59 -5.24 -2.78
N PHE A 189 15.27 -5.13 -1.48
CA PHE A 189 15.20 -3.84 -0.79
C PHE A 189 16.54 -3.10 -0.76
N GLU A 190 17.67 -3.80 -0.73
CA GLU A 190 19.01 -3.16 -0.73
C GLU A 190 19.29 -2.37 -2.01
N THR A 191 18.71 -2.80 -3.13
CA THR A 191 18.90 -2.17 -4.44
C THR A 191 17.68 -1.36 -4.90
N PHE A 192 16.52 -1.54 -4.25
CA PHE A 192 15.29 -0.87 -4.61
C PHE A 192 15.37 0.64 -4.36
N LYS A 193 15.01 1.39 -5.39
CA LYS A 193 14.93 2.85 -5.30
C LYS A 193 13.51 3.28 -5.65
N PRO A 194 12.76 3.87 -4.71
CA PRO A 194 11.47 4.48 -5.02
C PRO A 194 11.63 5.55 -6.10
N ALA A 195 10.60 5.75 -6.92
CA ALA A 195 10.62 6.74 -8.00
C ALA A 195 10.77 8.19 -7.49
N SER A 196 10.38 8.45 -6.24
CA SER A 196 10.66 9.72 -5.51
C SER A 196 10.56 9.49 -4.00
N SER A 197 10.86 10.54 -3.21
CA SER A 197 10.75 10.53 -1.74
C SER A 197 9.36 10.19 -1.19
N ILE A 198 8.30 10.37 -2.00
CA ILE A 198 6.91 10.10 -1.61
C ILE A 198 6.37 8.79 -2.17
N HIS A 199 7.15 8.06 -2.97
CA HIS A 199 6.73 6.74 -3.47
C HIS A 199 6.93 5.64 -2.42
N PRO A 200 6.22 4.50 -2.53
CA PRO A 200 6.27 3.42 -1.55
C PRO A 200 7.69 2.92 -1.28
N SER A 201 8.07 2.95 0.00
CA SER A 201 9.38 2.48 0.49
C SER A 201 9.26 1.52 1.69
N TRP A 202 8.02 1.19 2.09
CA TRP A 202 7.72 0.31 3.21
C TRP A 202 8.06 -1.16 2.94
N GLY A 203 8.19 -1.92 4.02
CA GLY A 203 8.25 -3.39 3.99
C GLY A 203 9.58 -3.99 4.40
N LEU A 204 10.72 -3.28 4.32
CA LEU A 204 12.02 -3.82 4.73
C LEU A 204 12.03 -4.22 6.21
N GLY A 205 11.49 -3.34 7.08
CA GLY A 205 11.38 -3.63 8.51
C GLY A 205 10.52 -4.85 8.79
N GLN A 206 9.44 -5.02 8.04
CA GLN A 206 8.55 -6.18 8.14
C GLN A 206 9.23 -7.48 7.67
N ALA A 207 9.97 -7.46 6.54
CA ALA A 207 10.71 -8.61 6.06
C ALA A 207 11.77 -9.08 7.10
N LYS A 208 12.52 -8.14 7.68
CA LYS A 208 13.48 -8.42 8.77
C LYS A 208 12.80 -9.00 10.01
N TYR A 209 11.65 -8.46 10.39
CA TYR A 209 10.88 -8.98 11.52
C TYR A 209 10.48 -10.44 11.30
N PHE A 210 9.93 -10.80 10.14
CA PHE A 210 9.53 -12.17 9.86
C PHE A 210 10.71 -13.17 9.82
N MET A 211 11.91 -12.73 9.48
CA MET A 211 13.11 -13.56 9.59
C MET A 211 13.40 -14.01 11.03
N THR A 212 12.99 -13.24 12.03
CA THR A 212 13.20 -13.57 13.46
C THR A 212 12.10 -14.47 14.05
N GLN A 213 11.02 -14.73 13.30
CA GLN A 213 9.92 -15.56 13.78
C GLN A 213 10.24 -17.06 13.60
N GLU A 214 9.77 -17.90 14.52
CA GLU A 214 9.91 -19.37 14.50
C GLU A 214 8.75 -20.06 13.78
#